data_a2048e623948c38aedaeb3f2caca5cb8
#
_entry.id   a2048e623948c38aedaeb3f2caca5cb8
#
_cell.length_a   1.000
_cell.length_b   1.000
_cell.length_c   1.000
_cell.angle_alpha   90.00
_cell.angle_beta   90.00
_cell.angle_gamma   90.00
#
_symmetry.space_group_name_H-M   'P 1'
#
loop_
_entity.id
_entity.type
_entity.pdbx_description
1 polymer ?
#
loop_
_entity_poly.entity_id
_entity_poly.type
_entity_poly.pdbx_seq_one_letter_code
_entity_poly.pdbx_strand_id
1 'polypeptide(L)'
;MTRSLHLIVTTPAKVLAEADNVVSVRAEDESGSFGILPGHADLLTVLTPSVVHWRGADGATSFCAVRGGVFAVSAGRDVAVACREGVVSDSLQDLEAKVHAVRAQQREDDRKARVEQVRAHAFAVRQLVRYLQPDKALVASRESKS
;
A
#
# COMPACT_ATOMS: atom_id res chain seq x y z
N MET A 1 36.76 -3.03 6.19
CA MET A 1 35.79 -2.05 5.66
C MET A 1 34.39 -2.45 6.08
N THR A 2 33.77 -1.64 6.89
CA THR A 2 32.35 -1.84 7.21
C THR A 2 31.54 -1.45 5.99
N ARG A 3 30.83 -2.42 5.42
CA ARG A 3 29.86 -2.13 4.38
C ARG A 3 28.68 -1.37 5.00
N SER A 4 28.19 -0.38 4.33
CA SER A 4 27.05 0.41 4.77
C SER A 4 26.05 0.58 3.63
N LEU A 5 24.82 0.92 4.03
CA LEU A 5 23.74 1.26 3.10
C LEU A 5 23.61 2.79 3.02
N HIS A 6 23.21 3.25 1.87
CA HIS A 6 22.74 4.62 1.66
C HIS A 6 21.23 4.57 1.50
N LEU A 7 20.50 5.24 2.38
CA LEU A 7 19.04 5.29 2.39
C LEU A 7 18.56 6.66 1.96
N ILE A 8 17.59 6.68 1.06
CA ILE A 8 16.86 7.89 0.72
C ILE A 8 15.36 7.60 0.72
N VAL A 9 14.59 8.44 1.40
CA VAL A 9 13.13 8.38 1.46
C VAL A 9 12.58 9.67 0.85
N THR A 10 11.79 9.53 -0.20
CA THR A 10 11.29 10.68 -0.96
C THR A 10 9.77 10.65 -1.11
N THR A 11 9.20 11.85 -1.24
CA THR A 11 7.85 12.07 -1.75
C THR A 11 7.96 12.86 -3.07
N PRO A 12 6.86 13.00 -3.84
CA PRO A 12 6.91 13.83 -5.04
C PRO A 12 7.33 15.28 -4.77
N ALA A 13 7.11 15.78 -3.56
CA ALA A 13 7.39 17.17 -3.21
C ALA A 13 8.80 17.39 -2.62
N LYS A 14 9.35 16.39 -1.92
CA LYS A 14 10.59 16.60 -1.16
C LYS A 14 11.28 15.29 -0.78
N VAL A 15 12.54 15.40 -0.36
CA VAL A 15 13.27 14.35 0.33
C VAL A 15 12.88 14.39 1.81
N LEU A 16 12.34 13.30 2.33
CA LEU A 16 11.95 13.20 3.74
C LEU A 16 13.13 12.84 4.63
N ALA A 17 13.98 11.94 4.16
CA ALA A 17 15.15 11.49 4.90
C ALA A 17 16.22 11.02 3.92
N GLU A 18 17.46 11.26 4.28
CA GLU A 18 18.63 10.74 3.59
C GLU A 18 19.68 10.40 4.64
N ALA A 19 20.20 9.18 4.60
CA ALA A 19 21.16 8.74 5.59
C ALA A 19 22.25 7.87 4.95
N ASP A 20 23.48 8.19 5.27
CA ASP A 20 24.65 7.36 4.96
C ASP A 20 25.02 6.51 6.18
N ASN A 21 25.88 5.53 5.97
CA ASN A 21 26.37 4.65 7.04
C ASN A 21 25.23 3.93 7.80
N VAL A 22 24.19 3.54 7.07
CA VAL A 22 23.09 2.75 7.61
C VAL A 22 23.51 1.29 7.64
N VAL A 23 23.34 0.64 8.77
CA VAL A 23 23.72 -0.78 8.95
C VAL A 23 22.58 -1.74 8.71
N SER A 24 21.33 -1.27 8.87
CA SER A 24 20.15 -2.10 8.55
C SER A 24 18.94 -1.22 8.26
N VAL A 25 18.08 -1.71 7.38
CA VAL A 25 16.76 -1.11 7.07
C VAL A 25 15.71 -2.19 7.21
N ARG A 26 14.59 -1.87 7.85
CA ARG A 26 13.43 -2.77 7.92
C ARG A 26 12.21 -2.09 7.37
N ALA A 27 11.43 -2.87 6.63
CA ALA A 27 10.20 -2.39 6.01
C ALA A 27 9.17 -3.54 5.98
N GLU A 28 7.98 -3.25 5.49
CA GLU A 28 6.89 -4.22 5.43
C GLU A 28 6.15 -4.10 4.10
N ASP A 29 5.94 -5.23 3.45
CA ASP A 29 5.10 -5.35 2.27
C ASP A 29 3.96 -6.37 2.54
N GLU A 30 3.20 -6.72 1.52
CA GLU A 30 2.09 -7.68 1.66
C GLU A 30 2.55 -9.06 2.14
N SER A 31 3.81 -9.43 1.89
CA SER A 31 4.37 -10.71 2.34
C SER A 31 4.82 -10.69 3.80
N GLY A 32 4.85 -9.53 4.44
CA GLY A 32 5.27 -9.34 5.82
C GLY A 32 6.48 -8.43 5.97
N SER A 33 7.07 -8.43 7.15
CA SER A 33 8.25 -7.65 7.46
C SER A 33 9.51 -8.26 6.84
N PHE A 34 10.40 -7.40 6.36
CA PHE A 34 11.70 -7.83 5.84
C PHE A 34 12.80 -6.87 6.27
N GLY A 35 14.04 -7.36 6.26
CA GLY A 35 15.21 -6.59 6.62
C GLY A 35 16.24 -6.57 5.51
N ILE A 36 16.90 -5.43 5.34
CA ILE A 36 17.95 -5.21 4.35
C ILE A 36 19.24 -4.94 5.08
N LEU A 37 20.26 -5.71 4.75
CA LEU A 37 21.64 -5.53 5.22
C LEU A 37 22.54 -5.18 4.03
N PRO A 38 23.72 -4.58 4.29
CA PRO A 38 24.68 -4.33 3.21
C PRO A 38 25.01 -5.61 2.43
N GLY A 39 25.07 -5.51 1.12
CA GLY A 39 25.28 -6.67 0.23
C GLY A 39 24.02 -7.40 -0.19
N HIS A 40 22.85 -6.91 0.20
CA HIS A 40 21.57 -7.51 -0.20
C HIS A 40 21.41 -7.51 -1.73
N ALA A 41 20.80 -8.56 -2.26
CA ALA A 41 20.47 -8.64 -3.67
C ALA A 41 19.50 -7.53 -4.09
N ASP A 42 19.49 -7.19 -5.37
CA ASP A 42 18.56 -6.22 -5.91
C ASP A 42 17.12 -6.65 -5.62
N LEU A 43 16.32 -5.70 -5.16
CA LEU A 43 14.94 -5.93 -4.76
C LEU A 43 14.08 -4.74 -5.19
N LEU A 44 12.88 -5.03 -5.67
CA LEU A 44 11.86 -4.03 -5.91
C LEU A 44 10.54 -4.57 -5.37
N THR A 45 9.94 -3.85 -4.44
CA THR A 45 8.65 -4.24 -3.85
C THR A 45 7.78 -3.03 -3.55
N VAL A 46 6.50 -3.27 -3.37
CA VAL A 46 5.52 -2.25 -3.01
C VAL A 46 5.23 -2.36 -1.52
N LEU A 47 5.39 -1.25 -0.80
CA LEU A 47 5.14 -1.18 0.63
C LEU A 47 3.66 -0.97 0.93
N THR A 48 3.17 -1.65 1.95
CA THR A 48 1.89 -1.33 2.58
C THR A 48 2.04 -0.11 3.49
N PRO A 49 0.95 0.53 3.92
CA PRO A 49 1.04 1.54 4.98
C PRO A 49 1.71 0.94 6.22
N SER A 50 2.88 1.44 6.55
CA SER A 50 3.77 0.83 7.54
C SER A 50 4.84 1.81 8.02
N VAL A 51 5.66 1.38 8.95
CA VAL A 51 6.82 2.13 9.41
C VAL A 51 8.08 1.51 8.84
N VAL A 52 8.83 2.31 8.08
CA VAL A 52 10.19 1.97 7.66
C VAL A 52 11.13 2.46 8.76
N HIS A 53 12.00 1.60 9.24
CA HIS A 53 12.98 1.99 10.21
C HIS A 53 14.38 1.54 9.82
N TRP A 54 15.36 2.33 10.23
CA TRP A 54 16.75 2.06 9.93
C TRP A 54 17.62 2.41 11.12
N ARG A 55 18.73 1.72 11.20
CA ARG A 55 19.75 1.95 12.23
C ARG A 55 21.04 2.39 11.57
N GLY A 56 21.62 3.45 12.11
CA GLY A 56 22.95 3.94 11.70
C GLY A 56 24.09 3.20 12.40
N ALA A 57 25.28 3.40 11.91
CA ALA A 57 26.51 2.83 12.49
C ALA A 57 26.77 3.31 13.93
N ASP A 58 26.22 4.47 14.30
CA ASP A 58 26.25 5.02 15.66
C ASP A 58 25.26 4.35 16.63
N GLY A 59 24.44 3.43 16.15
CA GLY A 59 23.43 2.74 16.92
C GLY A 59 22.08 3.46 17.02
N ALA A 60 21.98 4.70 16.52
CA ALA A 60 20.73 5.44 16.52
C ALA A 60 19.72 4.83 15.52
N THR A 61 18.48 4.70 15.96
CA THR A 61 17.39 4.21 15.12
C THR A 61 16.46 5.37 14.76
N SER A 62 16.09 5.43 13.51
CA SER A 62 15.15 6.42 12.97
C SER A 62 13.97 5.72 12.33
N PHE A 63 12.82 6.40 12.31
CA PHE A 63 11.55 5.85 11.87
C PHE A 63 10.89 6.79 10.87
N CYS A 64 10.23 6.21 9.87
CA CYS A 64 9.41 6.96 8.92
C CYS A 64 8.12 6.18 8.66
N ALA A 65 6.99 6.74 9.02
CA ALA A 65 5.70 6.19 8.62
C ALA A 65 5.45 6.54 7.15
N VAL A 66 5.17 5.53 6.35
CA VAL A 66 4.83 5.70 4.92
C VAL A 66 3.41 5.21 4.67
N ARG A 67 2.69 5.92 3.84
CA ARG A 67 1.33 5.54 3.44
C ARG A 67 1.31 4.52 2.31
N GLY A 68 2.42 3.91 2.06
CA GLY A 68 2.66 3.01 0.94
C GLY A 68 3.65 3.64 -0.03
N GLY A 69 4.22 2.85 -0.89
CA GLY A 69 5.19 3.33 -1.84
C GLY A 69 5.98 2.20 -2.46
N VAL A 70 7.06 2.53 -3.11
CA VAL A 70 7.96 1.59 -3.75
C VAL A 70 9.27 1.56 -2.99
N PHE A 71 9.74 0.36 -2.70
CA PHE A 71 11.00 0.10 -2.02
C PHE A 71 11.95 -0.58 -2.99
N ALA A 72 13.13 -0.03 -3.18
CA ALA A 72 14.12 -0.55 -4.11
C ALA A 72 15.49 -0.69 -3.45
N VAL A 73 16.16 -1.81 -3.69
CA VAL A 73 17.55 -2.04 -3.29
C VAL A 73 18.36 -2.28 -4.56
N SER A 74 19.48 -1.60 -4.68
CA SER A 74 20.39 -1.76 -5.82
C SER A 74 21.84 -1.78 -5.36
N ALA A 75 22.67 -2.55 -6.07
CA ALA A 75 24.11 -2.67 -5.84
C ALA A 75 24.50 -3.10 -4.40
N GLY A 76 23.57 -3.71 -3.65
CA GLY A 76 23.81 -4.09 -2.25
C GLY A 76 24.07 -2.93 -1.31
N ARG A 77 23.82 -1.71 -1.75
CA ARG A 77 24.19 -0.48 -1.04
C ARG A 77 23.06 0.57 -1.03
N ASP A 78 22.40 0.79 -2.16
CA ASP A 78 21.46 1.88 -2.31
C ASP A 78 20.04 1.40 -2.02
N VAL A 79 19.41 2.01 -1.02
CA VAL A 79 18.03 1.76 -0.63
C VAL A 79 17.22 3.03 -0.88
N ALA A 80 16.24 2.93 -1.76
CA ALA A 80 15.36 4.04 -2.10
C ALA A 80 13.92 3.69 -1.75
N VAL A 81 13.27 4.60 -1.04
CA VAL A 81 11.84 4.52 -0.73
C VAL A 81 11.16 5.73 -1.36
N ALA A 82 10.27 5.48 -2.31
CA ALA A 82 9.44 6.52 -2.94
C ALA A 82 8.01 6.35 -2.45
N CYS A 83 7.52 7.28 -1.65
CA CYS A 83 6.18 7.23 -1.09
C CYS A 83 5.37 8.49 -1.45
N ARG A 84 4.06 8.40 -1.33
CA ARG A 84 3.19 9.56 -1.55
C ARG A 84 3.21 10.51 -0.37
N GLU A 85 3.15 9.95 0.81
CA GLU A 85 3.16 10.68 2.07
C GLU A 85 3.99 9.90 3.08
N GLY A 86 4.75 10.62 3.89
CA GLY A 86 5.54 10.03 4.94
C GLY A 86 5.78 11.03 6.06
N VAL A 87 5.98 10.51 7.26
CA VAL A 87 6.29 11.30 8.45
C VAL A 87 7.48 10.67 9.14
N VAL A 88 8.52 11.44 9.30
CA VAL A 88 9.72 11.05 10.05
C VAL A 88 9.54 11.41 11.52
N SER A 89 9.85 10.49 12.42
CA SER A 89 9.78 10.71 13.86
C SER A 89 10.78 9.82 14.59
N ASP A 90 11.17 10.26 15.77
CA ASP A 90 11.99 9.46 16.68
C ASP A 90 11.14 8.53 17.56
N SER A 91 9.82 8.70 17.56
CA SER A 91 8.90 7.90 18.38
C SER A 91 8.19 6.85 17.53
N LEU A 92 8.55 5.59 17.72
CA LEU A 92 7.92 4.46 17.05
C LEU A 92 6.44 4.33 17.43
N GLN A 93 6.10 4.56 18.69
CA GLN A 93 4.72 4.41 19.17
C GLN A 93 3.76 5.38 18.48
N ASP A 94 4.15 6.64 18.32
CA ASP A 94 3.34 7.64 17.62
C ASP A 94 3.16 7.28 16.16
N LEU A 95 4.20 6.79 15.51
CA LEU A 95 4.13 6.38 14.11
C LEU A 95 3.28 5.12 13.93
N GLU A 96 3.38 4.15 14.81
CA GLU A 96 2.57 2.94 14.78
C GLU A 96 1.08 3.26 14.94
N ALA A 97 0.75 4.18 15.83
CA ALA A 97 -0.63 4.65 16.01
C ALA A 97 -1.17 5.31 14.73
N LYS A 98 -0.36 6.15 14.09
CA LYS A 98 -0.73 6.79 12.81
C LYS A 98 -0.91 5.76 11.69
N VAL A 99 -0.02 4.79 11.58
CA VAL A 99 -0.11 3.71 10.59
C VAL A 99 -1.35 2.87 10.83
N HIS A 100 -1.65 2.54 12.08
CA HIS A 100 -2.85 1.79 12.44
C HIS A 100 -4.12 2.52 12.01
N ALA A 101 -4.18 3.84 12.26
CA ALA A 101 -5.31 4.67 11.85
C ALA A 101 -5.48 4.70 10.32
N VAL A 102 -4.38 4.85 9.57
CA VAL A 102 -4.39 4.83 8.10
C VAL A 102 -4.84 3.48 7.57
N ARG A 103 -4.35 2.38 8.12
CA ARG A 103 -4.75 1.02 7.73
C ARG A 103 -6.24 0.77 8.01
N ALA A 104 -6.74 1.23 9.14
CA ALA A 104 -8.15 1.11 9.49
C ALA A 104 -9.03 1.90 8.52
N GLN A 105 -8.63 3.13 8.19
CA GLN A 105 -9.34 3.96 7.23
C GLN A 105 -9.33 3.34 5.83
N GLN A 106 -8.20 2.82 5.39
CA GLN A 106 -8.08 2.17 4.09
C GLN A 106 -8.96 0.93 3.99
N ARG A 107 -8.99 0.09 5.04
CA ARG A 107 -9.89 -1.07 5.10
C ARG A 107 -11.36 -0.67 5.01
N GLU A 108 -11.74 0.41 5.70
CA GLU A 108 -13.10 0.92 5.67
C GLU A 108 -13.47 1.46 4.28
N ASP A 109 -12.56 2.21 3.65
CA ASP A 109 -12.75 2.72 2.30
C ASP A 109 -12.88 1.57 1.28
N ASP A 110 -12.02 0.55 1.39
CA ASP A 110 -12.08 -0.65 0.55
C ASP A 110 -13.40 -1.39 0.75
N ARG A 111 -13.88 -1.51 1.99
CA ARG A 111 -15.16 -2.13 2.31
C ARG A 111 -16.31 -1.36 1.68
N LYS A 112 -16.33 -0.05 1.79
CA LYS A 112 -17.35 0.82 1.18
C LYS A 112 -17.32 0.70 -0.34
N ALA A 113 -16.15 0.73 -0.94
CA ALA A 113 -16.00 0.58 -2.38
C ALA A 113 -16.55 -0.77 -2.87
N ARG A 114 -16.28 -1.86 -2.15
CA ARG A 114 -16.84 -3.18 -2.48
C ARG A 114 -18.36 -3.22 -2.36
N VAL A 115 -18.91 -2.61 -1.32
CA VAL A 115 -20.36 -2.55 -1.12
C VAL A 115 -21.01 -1.76 -2.26
N GLU A 116 -20.47 -0.62 -2.62
CA GLU A 116 -20.95 0.19 -3.74
C GLU A 116 -20.85 -0.57 -5.07
N GLN A 117 -19.76 -1.27 -5.30
CA GLN A 117 -19.56 -2.09 -6.49
C GLN A 117 -20.59 -3.21 -6.58
N VAL A 118 -20.85 -3.90 -5.47
CA VAL A 118 -21.87 -4.96 -5.41
C VAL A 118 -23.27 -4.39 -5.66
N ARG A 119 -23.60 -3.23 -5.09
CA ARG A 119 -24.87 -2.56 -5.34
C ARG A 119 -25.04 -2.15 -6.80
N ALA A 120 -24.01 -1.55 -7.38
CA ALA A 120 -24.02 -1.16 -8.78
C ALA A 120 -24.16 -2.38 -9.71
N HIS A 121 -23.46 -3.47 -9.42
CA HIS A 121 -23.56 -4.71 -10.15
C HIS A 121 -24.97 -5.31 -10.05
N ALA A 122 -25.52 -5.39 -8.85
CA ALA A 122 -26.89 -5.90 -8.62
C ALA A 122 -27.92 -5.06 -9.37
N PHE A 123 -27.78 -3.73 -9.35
CA PHE A 123 -28.66 -2.83 -10.09
C PHE A 123 -28.56 -3.08 -11.60
N ALA A 124 -27.35 -3.18 -12.14
CA ALA A 124 -27.12 -3.45 -13.55
C ALA A 124 -27.71 -4.79 -13.98
N VAL A 125 -27.54 -5.85 -13.18
CA VAL A 125 -28.11 -7.17 -13.43
C VAL A 125 -29.64 -7.11 -13.43
N ARG A 126 -30.25 -6.41 -12.48
CA ARG A 126 -31.71 -6.24 -12.42
C ARG A 126 -32.24 -5.50 -13.66
N GLN A 127 -31.55 -4.47 -14.12
CA GLN A 127 -31.91 -3.73 -15.33
C GLN A 127 -31.82 -4.62 -16.56
N LEU A 128 -30.75 -5.41 -16.70
CA LEU A 128 -30.58 -6.36 -17.79
C LEU A 128 -31.67 -7.45 -17.80
N VAL A 129 -31.98 -8.02 -16.66
CA VAL A 129 -33.04 -9.05 -16.53
C VAL A 129 -34.39 -8.46 -16.91
N ARG A 130 -34.71 -7.25 -16.45
CA ARG A 130 -35.94 -6.54 -16.81
C ARG A 130 -36.03 -6.29 -18.33
N TYR A 131 -34.90 -5.87 -18.93
CA TYR A 131 -34.82 -5.56 -20.36
C TYR A 131 -34.90 -6.81 -21.24
N LEU A 132 -34.31 -7.92 -20.79
CA LEU A 132 -34.29 -9.20 -21.54
C LEU A 132 -35.48 -10.10 -21.29
N GLN A 133 -36.30 -9.81 -20.27
CA GLN A 133 -37.53 -10.59 -20.06
C GLN A 133 -38.51 -10.36 -21.22
N PRO A 134 -39.05 -11.43 -21.82
CA PRO A 134 -40.11 -11.26 -22.79
C PRO A 134 -41.29 -10.53 -22.15
N ASP A 135 -41.82 -9.57 -22.85
CA ASP A 135 -42.94 -8.77 -22.39
C ASP A 135 -44.09 -9.72 -22.02
N LYS A 136 -44.46 -9.72 -20.75
CA LYS A 136 -45.56 -10.57 -20.26
C LYS A 136 -46.86 -10.32 -21.01
N ALA A 137 -47.09 -9.10 -21.48
CA ALA A 137 -48.21 -8.72 -22.31
C ALA A 137 -48.18 -9.40 -23.70
N LEU A 138 -47.01 -9.52 -24.31
CA LEU A 138 -46.81 -10.22 -25.56
C LEU A 138 -47.03 -11.73 -25.43
N VAL A 139 -46.54 -12.33 -24.36
CA VAL A 139 -46.72 -13.76 -24.06
C VAL A 139 -48.20 -14.05 -23.79
N ALA A 140 -48.88 -13.24 -22.98
CA ALA A 140 -50.32 -13.37 -22.71
C ALA A 140 -51.18 -13.22 -23.98
N SER A 141 -50.84 -12.30 -24.89
CA SER A 141 -51.56 -12.13 -26.13
C SER A 141 -51.35 -13.28 -27.12
N ARG A 142 -50.19 -13.95 -27.08
CA ARG A 142 -49.96 -15.18 -27.88
C ARG A 142 -50.74 -16.38 -27.34
N GLU A 143 -50.85 -16.53 -26.04
CA GLU A 143 -51.62 -17.61 -25.41
C GLU A 143 -53.13 -17.44 -25.62
N SER A 144 -53.61 -16.22 -25.68
CA SER A 144 -55.04 -15.95 -25.92
C SER A 144 -55.47 -16.14 -27.37
N LYS A 145 -54.55 -16.26 -28.32
CA LYS A 145 -54.84 -16.49 -29.74
C LYS A 145 -54.72 -17.94 -30.19
N SER A 146 -54.38 -18.85 -29.31
CA SER A 146 -54.28 -20.28 -29.60
C SER A 146 -55.57 -21.03 -29.22
#